data_0703828bd0a31b3b8b6daa93e0bead40
#
_entry.id   0703828bd0a31b3b8b6daa93e0bead40
#
_cell.length_a   1.000
_cell.length_b   1.000
_cell.length_c   1.000
_cell.angle_alpha   90.00
_cell.angle_beta   90.00
_cell.angle_gamma   90.00
#
_symmetry.space_group_name_H-M   'P 1'
#
loop_
_entity.id
_entity.type
_entity.pdbx_description
1 polymer ?
#
loop_
_entity_poly.entity_id
_entity_poly.type
_entity_poly.pdbx_seq_one_letter_code
_entity_poly.pdbx_strand_id
1 'polypeptide(L)'
;MGFNCGIVGLPNVGKSTLFNALTKAAIAAENFPFCTIEPNTGIVPVPDPRLDKLAEIVKPQRVIPTTMEFVDIAGLVAGESKGEGLGNQFLANIRETDAIAHVVRCFEDENVIHVNGKIDPLDDIATINTELALADLETVTKAVTRLAKSAKGGDKEAIATKAVLDKILPLLDEGKPARAATLDDDERKLVRGFGLLTLKPTMYIANVAEDGFENNPHLDAVRELAAAENAIVVPLCNQIEAEISLLEDEDRAEFLEAMGMEEPGLNVVIRAGYSLLGLQTYFTAGVQEVRAWTVKVGATAPQAAGVIHTDFEKGFIRAECIAYDDFVQYNGEAGAKEAGKWRLEGKTYIVQDGDVLHFRFNV
;
A
#
# COMPACT_ATOMS: atom_id res chain seq x y z
N MET A 1 -1.90 4.13 14.39
CA MET A 1 -2.41 3.01 13.56
C MET A 1 -1.53 2.98 12.34
N GLY A 2 -0.84 1.86 12.11
CA GLY A 2 -0.05 1.64 10.90
C GLY A 2 -0.99 1.43 9.70
N PHE A 3 -0.48 1.67 8.50
CA PHE A 3 -1.16 1.32 7.26
C PHE A 3 -0.62 -0.03 6.82
N ASN A 4 -1.51 -0.98 6.53
CA ASN A 4 -1.11 -2.34 6.20
C ASN A 4 -1.63 -2.81 4.85
N CYS A 5 -0.80 -3.64 4.20
CA CYS A 5 -1.09 -4.26 2.92
C CYS A 5 -1.07 -5.78 3.08
N GLY A 6 -2.19 -6.44 2.79
CA GLY A 6 -2.29 -7.89 2.83
C GLY A 6 -1.71 -8.52 1.57
N ILE A 7 -0.76 -9.44 1.73
CA ILE A 7 -0.21 -10.22 0.61
C ILE A 7 -1.06 -11.46 0.43
N VAL A 8 -1.70 -11.58 -0.73
CA VAL A 8 -2.53 -12.72 -1.10
C VAL A 8 -2.01 -13.40 -2.36
N GLY A 9 -2.38 -14.64 -2.57
CA GLY A 9 -2.02 -15.40 -3.77
C GLY A 9 -2.31 -16.88 -3.58
N LEU A 10 -2.46 -17.60 -4.68
CA LEU A 10 -2.61 -19.05 -4.67
C LEU A 10 -1.32 -19.73 -4.17
N PRO A 11 -1.37 -20.99 -3.77
CA PRO A 11 -0.16 -21.74 -3.43
C PRO A 11 0.85 -21.77 -4.58
N ASN A 12 2.15 -21.76 -4.25
CA ASN A 12 3.27 -21.86 -5.19
C ASN A 12 3.42 -20.72 -6.21
N VAL A 13 2.81 -19.56 -5.98
CA VAL A 13 3.01 -18.35 -6.82
C VAL A 13 4.22 -17.49 -6.39
N GLY A 14 4.88 -17.85 -5.27
CA GLY A 14 6.02 -17.10 -4.72
C GLY A 14 5.67 -16.17 -3.55
N LYS A 15 4.47 -16.24 -3.00
CA LYS A 15 3.99 -15.37 -1.91
C LYS A 15 4.90 -15.40 -0.68
N SER A 16 5.24 -16.59 -0.18
CA SER A 16 6.11 -16.74 1.01
C SER A 16 7.55 -16.30 0.73
N THR A 17 8.04 -16.49 -0.48
CA THR A 17 9.37 -16.01 -0.90
C THR A 17 9.42 -14.48 -0.85
N LEU A 18 8.40 -13.82 -1.40
CA LEU A 18 8.26 -12.36 -1.34
C LEU A 18 8.20 -11.85 0.10
N PHE A 19 7.34 -12.45 0.93
CA PHE A 19 7.18 -12.03 2.33
C PHE A 19 8.48 -12.20 3.12
N ASN A 20 9.18 -13.31 2.92
CA ASN A 20 10.46 -13.55 3.57
C ASN A 20 11.54 -12.54 3.12
N ALA A 21 11.58 -12.19 1.84
CA ALA A 21 12.51 -11.19 1.33
C ALA A 21 12.21 -9.79 1.92
N LEU A 22 10.93 -9.39 1.98
CA LEU A 22 10.48 -8.15 2.64
C LEU A 22 10.88 -8.10 4.13
N THR A 23 10.67 -9.19 4.85
CA THR A 23 10.97 -9.27 6.30
C THR A 23 12.48 -9.26 6.57
N LYS A 24 13.28 -9.93 5.73
CA LYS A 24 14.75 -9.90 5.85
C LYS A 24 15.30 -8.51 5.56
N ALA A 25 14.81 -7.83 4.53
CA ALA A 25 15.18 -6.45 4.22
C ALA A 25 14.86 -5.50 5.40
N ALA A 26 13.77 -5.76 6.13
CA ALA A 26 13.43 -5.01 7.33
C ALA A 26 14.39 -5.26 8.52
N ILE A 27 14.80 -6.49 8.72
CA ILE A 27 15.74 -6.88 9.80
C ILE A 27 17.13 -6.29 9.55
N ALA A 28 17.61 -6.28 8.30
CA ALA A 28 18.89 -5.69 7.92
C ALA A 28 18.95 -4.17 8.16
N ALA A 29 17.80 -3.50 8.22
CA ALA A 29 17.69 -2.08 8.56
C ALA A 29 17.76 -1.78 10.08
N GLU A 30 18.53 -2.49 10.84
CA GLU A 30 18.73 -2.73 12.29
C GLU A 30 18.49 -1.58 13.31
N ASN A 31 17.84 -0.47 13.00
CA ASN A 31 17.72 0.66 13.94
C ASN A 31 16.28 1.08 14.30
N PHE A 32 15.30 0.18 14.19
CA PHE A 32 13.92 0.51 14.56
C PHE A 32 13.58 0.05 16.00
N PRO A 33 13.37 0.98 16.95
CA PRO A 33 13.16 0.63 18.36
C PRO A 33 11.80 -0.01 18.68
N PHE A 34 10.93 -0.30 17.71
CA PHE A 34 9.56 -0.75 17.95
C PHE A 34 9.07 -1.89 17.03
N CYS A 35 9.96 -2.72 16.48
CA CYS A 35 9.52 -3.91 15.74
C CYS A 35 9.08 -5.00 16.71
N THR A 36 7.80 -5.03 17.06
CA THR A 36 7.16 -6.25 17.54
C THR A 36 6.97 -7.18 16.34
N ILE A 37 7.69 -8.28 16.32
CA ILE A 37 7.52 -9.32 15.29
C ILE A 37 6.25 -10.09 15.66
N GLU A 38 5.14 -9.70 15.07
CA GLU A 38 3.94 -10.55 15.09
C GLU A 38 4.09 -11.63 14.00
N PRO A 39 3.65 -12.86 14.25
CA PRO A 39 3.64 -13.90 13.23
C PRO A 39 2.87 -13.39 11.99
N ASN A 40 3.45 -13.56 10.81
CA ASN A 40 2.89 -13.14 9.52
C ASN A 40 2.77 -11.63 9.29
N THR A 41 3.44 -10.79 10.08
CA THR A 41 3.49 -9.35 9.88
C THR A 41 4.92 -8.88 9.71
N GLY A 42 5.20 -8.13 8.64
CA GLY A 42 6.51 -7.52 8.35
C GLY A 42 6.39 -6.00 8.29
N ILE A 43 7.11 -5.31 9.19
CA ILE A 43 7.22 -3.85 9.14
C ILE A 43 8.48 -3.50 8.36
N VAL A 44 8.34 -2.76 7.27
CA VAL A 44 9.45 -2.42 6.38
C VAL A 44 9.60 -0.90 6.27
N PRO A 45 10.85 -0.38 6.20
CA PRO A 45 11.05 1.03 5.92
C PRO A 45 10.61 1.36 4.50
N VAL A 46 9.99 2.53 4.32
CA VAL A 46 9.67 3.05 2.98
C VAL A 46 10.92 3.72 2.41
N PRO A 47 11.46 3.22 1.30
CA PRO A 47 12.65 3.80 0.69
C PRO A 47 12.35 5.21 0.16
N ASP A 48 13.08 6.19 0.66
CA ASP A 48 12.94 7.57 0.22
C ASP A 48 14.31 8.28 0.20
N PRO A 49 14.93 8.47 -0.96
CA PRO A 49 16.26 9.09 -1.07
C PRO A 49 16.29 10.55 -0.60
N ARG A 50 15.11 11.18 -0.47
CA ARG A 50 15.02 12.56 0.05
C ARG A 50 15.39 12.63 1.53
N LEU A 51 15.12 11.57 2.30
CA LEU A 51 15.48 11.49 3.71
C LEU A 51 17.00 11.52 3.90
N ASP A 52 17.73 10.75 3.09
CA ASP A 52 19.19 10.70 3.13
C ASP A 52 19.79 12.05 2.72
N LYS A 53 19.21 12.69 1.71
CA LYS A 53 19.67 14.01 1.26
C LYS A 53 19.47 15.10 2.32
N LEU A 54 18.35 15.07 3.03
CA LEU A 54 18.13 15.98 4.17
C LEU A 54 19.13 15.70 5.29
N ALA A 55 19.44 14.43 5.56
CA ALA A 55 20.41 14.04 6.58
C ALA A 55 21.83 14.50 6.24
N GLU A 56 22.25 14.45 4.97
CA GLU A 56 23.53 15.00 4.52
C GLU A 56 23.69 16.50 4.82
N ILE A 57 22.61 17.26 4.64
CA ILE A 57 22.58 18.72 4.86
C ILE A 57 22.56 19.05 6.35
N VAL A 58 21.66 18.40 7.11
CA VAL A 58 21.39 18.73 8.51
C VAL A 58 22.43 18.10 9.45
N LYS A 59 22.97 16.92 9.08
CA LYS A 59 23.89 16.09 9.89
C LYS A 59 23.31 15.78 11.27
N PRO A 60 22.15 15.14 11.35
CA PRO A 60 21.46 14.87 12.60
C PRO A 60 22.13 13.73 13.38
N GLN A 61 21.75 13.58 14.65
CA GLN A 61 22.17 12.44 15.46
C GLN A 61 21.46 11.14 15.05
N ARG A 62 20.22 11.24 14.51
CA ARG A 62 19.40 10.10 14.07
C ARG A 62 18.67 10.42 12.79
N VAL A 63 18.51 9.38 11.94
CA VAL A 63 17.69 9.41 10.73
C VAL A 63 16.60 8.35 10.88
N ILE A 64 15.34 8.73 10.75
CA ILE A 64 14.21 7.84 10.97
C ILE A 64 13.31 7.85 9.74
N PRO A 65 13.29 6.78 8.94
CA PRO A 65 12.35 6.63 7.82
C PRO A 65 10.93 6.39 8.32
N THR A 66 9.96 6.56 7.44
CA THR A 66 8.62 6.03 7.68
C THR A 66 8.56 4.54 7.36
N THR A 67 7.53 3.87 7.87
CA THR A 67 7.38 2.42 7.71
C THR A 67 6.01 2.08 7.14
N MET A 68 5.96 0.93 6.48
CA MET A 68 4.75 0.29 6.01
C MET A 68 4.70 -1.15 6.52
N GLU A 69 3.51 -1.66 6.77
CA GLU A 69 3.28 -3.01 7.25
C GLU A 69 2.76 -3.89 6.12
N PHE A 70 3.36 -5.07 5.98
CA PHE A 70 2.88 -6.14 5.11
C PHE A 70 2.42 -7.32 5.96
N VAL A 71 1.25 -7.88 5.63
CA VAL A 71 0.67 -9.02 6.32
C VAL A 71 0.61 -10.21 5.37
N ASP A 72 1.29 -11.31 5.71
CA ASP A 72 1.17 -12.56 4.94
C ASP A 72 -0.15 -13.24 5.25
N ILE A 73 -1.05 -13.24 4.28
CA ILE A 73 -2.35 -13.88 4.41
C ILE A 73 -2.25 -15.29 3.84
N ALA A 74 -2.56 -16.29 4.67
CA ALA A 74 -2.54 -17.70 4.27
C ALA A 74 -3.33 -17.91 2.97
N GLY A 75 -2.72 -18.60 2.00
CA GLY A 75 -3.29 -18.76 0.66
C GLY A 75 -4.63 -19.49 0.68
N LEU A 76 -5.51 -19.08 -0.22
CA LEU A 76 -6.76 -19.78 -0.51
C LEU A 76 -6.45 -20.98 -1.43
N VAL A 77 -6.93 -22.16 -1.06
CA VAL A 77 -6.94 -23.32 -1.97
C VAL A 77 -8.32 -23.39 -2.61
N ALA A 78 -8.35 -23.46 -3.95
CA ALA A 78 -9.61 -23.50 -4.68
C ALA A 78 -10.51 -24.63 -4.16
N GLY A 79 -11.76 -24.29 -3.76
CA GLY A 79 -12.74 -25.24 -3.24
C GLY A 79 -12.77 -25.39 -1.71
N GLU A 80 -11.85 -24.78 -0.95
CA GLU A 80 -11.89 -24.83 0.53
C GLU A 80 -12.87 -23.81 1.16
N SER A 81 -13.39 -22.86 0.37
CA SER A 81 -14.44 -21.94 0.85
C SER A 81 -15.74 -22.65 1.28
N LYS A 82 -15.92 -23.92 0.88
CA LYS A 82 -17.01 -24.78 1.35
C LYS A 82 -16.69 -25.57 2.62
N GLY A 83 -15.43 -25.51 3.09
CA GLY A 83 -14.99 -26.09 4.37
C GLY A 83 -14.94 -25.00 5.44
N GLU A 84 -15.65 -25.17 6.54
CA GLU A 84 -16.00 -24.20 7.58
C GLU A 84 -14.84 -23.51 8.35
N GLY A 85 -13.58 -23.57 7.89
CA GLY A 85 -12.45 -23.05 8.67
C GLY A 85 -11.55 -22.04 7.94
N LEU A 86 -10.82 -22.48 6.93
CA LEU A 86 -9.72 -21.68 6.32
C LEU A 86 -10.21 -20.53 5.45
N GLY A 87 -11.29 -20.72 4.68
CA GLY A 87 -11.87 -19.66 3.86
C GLY A 87 -12.40 -18.48 4.68
N ASN A 88 -13.03 -18.74 5.81
CA ASN A 88 -13.52 -17.69 6.71
C ASN A 88 -12.35 -16.92 7.36
N GLN A 89 -11.25 -17.58 7.70
CA GLN A 89 -10.07 -16.94 8.26
C GLN A 89 -9.34 -16.09 7.22
N PHE A 90 -9.23 -16.57 5.99
CA PHE A 90 -8.70 -15.79 4.86
C PHE A 90 -9.48 -14.49 4.66
N LEU A 91 -10.81 -14.56 4.59
CA LEU A 91 -11.66 -13.38 4.45
C LEU A 91 -11.56 -12.45 5.66
N ALA A 92 -11.47 -12.99 6.88
CA ALA A 92 -11.29 -12.19 8.09
C ALA A 92 -9.97 -11.43 8.07
N ASN A 93 -8.87 -12.09 7.71
CA ASN A 93 -7.56 -11.47 7.63
C ASN A 93 -7.53 -10.35 6.56
N ILE A 94 -8.16 -10.58 5.39
CA ILE A 94 -8.27 -9.52 4.38
C ILE A 94 -9.09 -8.33 4.89
N ARG A 95 -10.15 -8.56 5.68
CA ARG A 95 -10.94 -7.46 6.26
C ARG A 95 -10.12 -6.50 7.10
N GLU A 96 -9.11 -7.00 7.79
CA GLU A 96 -8.24 -6.23 8.67
C GLU A 96 -7.17 -5.42 7.93
N THR A 97 -6.93 -5.68 6.64
CA THR A 97 -5.96 -4.94 5.84
C THR A 97 -6.57 -3.72 5.16
N ASP A 98 -5.73 -2.71 4.86
CA ASP A 98 -6.14 -1.48 4.17
C ASP A 98 -6.06 -1.60 2.65
N ALA A 99 -5.15 -2.45 2.14
CA ALA A 99 -4.96 -2.72 0.71
C ALA A 99 -4.57 -4.18 0.49
N ILE A 100 -4.62 -4.63 -0.76
CA ILE A 100 -4.28 -5.98 -1.19
C ILE A 100 -3.11 -5.94 -2.17
N ALA A 101 -2.05 -6.71 -1.88
CA ALA A 101 -0.98 -7.05 -2.81
C ALA A 101 -1.18 -8.49 -3.31
N HIS A 102 -1.68 -8.65 -4.51
CA HIS A 102 -2.00 -9.95 -5.08
C HIS A 102 -0.81 -10.47 -5.89
N VAL A 103 -0.13 -11.49 -5.36
CA VAL A 103 0.99 -12.15 -6.03
C VAL A 103 0.47 -13.14 -7.05
N VAL A 104 0.95 -13.02 -8.28
CA VAL A 104 0.53 -13.84 -9.43
C VAL A 104 1.75 -14.45 -10.08
N ARG A 105 1.67 -15.71 -10.45
CA ARG A 105 2.74 -16.41 -11.13
C ARG A 105 2.73 -16.11 -12.64
N CYS A 106 3.79 -15.48 -13.12
CA CYS A 106 4.02 -15.13 -14.52
C CYS A 106 5.31 -15.76 -15.08
N PHE A 107 5.70 -16.95 -14.60
CA PHE A 107 6.87 -17.69 -15.04
C PHE A 107 6.55 -19.18 -15.19
N GLU A 108 7.29 -19.84 -16.03
CA GLU A 108 7.22 -21.29 -16.21
C GLU A 108 8.42 -21.96 -15.49
N ASP A 109 8.15 -22.98 -14.68
CA ASP A 109 9.16 -23.80 -14.01
C ASP A 109 8.56 -25.18 -13.77
N GLU A 110 9.16 -26.20 -14.40
CA GLU A 110 8.70 -27.59 -14.31
C GLU A 110 8.88 -28.19 -12.90
N ASN A 111 9.77 -27.62 -12.07
CA ASN A 111 10.02 -28.06 -10.70
C ASN A 111 9.01 -27.49 -9.71
N VAL A 112 8.27 -26.45 -10.09
CA VAL A 112 7.27 -25.81 -9.24
C VAL A 112 5.88 -26.13 -9.77
N ILE A 113 5.21 -27.08 -9.12
CA ILE A 113 3.86 -27.52 -9.52
C ILE A 113 2.86 -26.39 -9.26
N HIS A 114 2.10 -26.00 -10.29
CA HIS A 114 0.96 -25.11 -10.14
C HIS A 114 -0.26 -25.88 -9.60
N VAL A 115 -1.04 -25.28 -8.70
CA VAL A 115 -2.21 -25.93 -8.05
C VAL A 115 -3.22 -26.43 -9.08
N ASN A 116 -3.44 -25.66 -10.15
CA ASN A 116 -4.38 -26.01 -11.22
C ASN A 116 -3.71 -26.82 -12.37
N GLY A 117 -2.43 -27.22 -12.22
CA GLY A 117 -1.69 -27.96 -13.25
C GLY A 117 -1.36 -27.16 -14.53
N LYS A 118 -1.74 -25.89 -14.58
CA LYS A 118 -1.54 -24.96 -15.70
C LYS A 118 -1.22 -23.58 -15.14
N ILE A 119 -0.26 -22.88 -15.75
CA ILE A 119 0.04 -21.50 -15.40
C ILE A 119 -0.91 -20.61 -16.19
N ASP A 120 -1.81 -19.95 -15.47
CA ASP A 120 -2.78 -19.02 -16.02
C ASP A 120 -3.05 -17.90 -14.98
N PRO A 121 -2.28 -16.81 -15.05
CA PRO A 121 -2.38 -15.74 -14.04
C PRO A 121 -3.77 -15.09 -14.00
N LEU A 122 -4.51 -15.06 -15.12
CA LEU A 122 -5.87 -14.50 -15.13
C LEU A 122 -6.86 -15.42 -14.41
N ASP A 123 -6.71 -16.73 -14.53
CA ASP A 123 -7.53 -17.71 -13.81
C ASP A 123 -7.23 -17.67 -12.30
N ASP A 124 -5.96 -17.51 -11.93
CA ASP A 124 -5.53 -17.34 -10.55
C ASP A 124 -6.14 -16.08 -9.90
N ILE A 125 -6.12 -14.97 -10.64
CA ILE A 125 -6.74 -13.71 -10.20
C ILE A 125 -8.25 -13.89 -10.09
N ALA A 126 -8.89 -14.49 -11.09
CA ALA A 126 -10.34 -14.73 -11.10
C ALA A 126 -10.78 -15.60 -9.92
N THR A 127 -10.00 -16.61 -9.56
CA THR A 127 -10.28 -17.49 -8.41
C THR A 127 -10.37 -16.68 -7.11
N ILE A 128 -9.37 -15.85 -6.81
CA ILE A 128 -9.38 -15.02 -5.59
C ILE A 128 -10.47 -13.95 -5.66
N ASN A 129 -10.61 -13.27 -6.79
CA ASN A 129 -11.65 -12.24 -6.97
C ASN A 129 -13.05 -12.83 -6.80
N THR A 130 -13.32 -14.05 -7.27
CA THR A 130 -14.60 -14.72 -7.12
C THR A 130 -14.93 -14.97 -5.64
N GLU A 131 -13.98 -15.46 -4.86
CA GLU A 131 -14.19 -15.70 -3.42
C GLU A 131 -14.47 -14.39 -2.67
N LEU A 132 -13.74 -13.32 -2.97
CA LEU A 132 -13.97 -12.01 -2.39
C LEU A 132 -15.33 -11.43 -2.84
N ALA A 133 -15.69 -11.61 -4.12
CA ALA A 133 -16.96 -11.14 -4.66
C ALA A 133 -18.15 -11.88 -4.04
N LEU A 134 -18.05 -13.18 -3.79
CA LEU A 134 -19.12 -13.95 -3.12
C LEU A 134 -19.36 -13.46 -1.69
N ALA A 135 -18.28 -13.15 -0.94
CA ALA A 135 -18.40 -12.58 0.40
C ALA A 135 -19.06 -11.19 0.38
N ASP A 136 -18.70 -10.36 -0.58
CA ASP A 136 -19.30 -9.04 -0.76
C ASP A 136 -20.73 -9.12 -1.27
N LEU A 137 -21.06 -10.07 -2.15
CA LEU A 137 -22.40 -10.32 -2.66
C LEU A 137 -23.39 -10.60 -1.52
N GLU A 138 -22.98 -11.42 -0.56
CA GLU A 138 -23.80 -11.69 0.63
C GLU A 138 -24.04 -10.40 1.45
N THR A 139 -22.97 -9.61 1.66
CA THR A 139 -23.02 -8.34 2.40
C THR A 139 -23.95 -7.33 1.69
N VAL A 140 -23.76 -7.15 0.38
CA VAL A 140 -24.53 -6.20 -0.42
C VAL A 140 -25.99 -6.60 -0.52
N THR A 141 -26.29 -7.87 -0.74
CA THR A 141 -27.67 -8.39 -0.82
C THR A 141 -28.46 -8.11 0.47
N LYS A 142 -27.85 -8.41 1.63
CA LYS A 142 -28.43 -8.10 2.93
C LYS A 142 -28.65 -6.61 3.13
N ALA A 143 -27.67 -5.78 2.72
CA ALA A 143 -27.73 -4.34 2.83
C ALA A 143 -28.83 -3.73 1.94
N VAL A 144 -28.93 -4.13 0.67
CA VAL A 144 -29.96 -3.69 -0.28
C VAL A 144 -31.36 -4.02 0.25
N THR A 145 -31.56 -5.23 0.77
CA THR A 145 -32.85 -5.67 1.35
C THR A 145 -33.24 -4.81 2.55
N ARG A 146 -32.30 -4.49 3.44
CA ARG A 146 -32.53 -3.63 4.61
C ARG A 146 -32.83 -2.20 4.19
N LEU A 147 -32.01 -1.63 3.30
CA LEU A 147 -32.15 -0.25 2.82
C LEU A 147 -33.44 -0.03 2.02
N ALA A 148 -33.93 -1.04 1.31
CA ALA A 148 -35.21 -0.95 0.57
C ALA A 148 -36.40 -0.58 1.47
N LYS A 149 -36.41 -1.00 2.74
CA LYS A 149 -37.46 -0.64 3.71
C LYS A 149 -37.36 0.83 4.11
N SER A 150 -36.16 1.31 4.45
CA SER A 150 -35.92 2.72 4.83
C SER A 150 -36.12 3.67 3.65
N ALA A 151 -35.69 3.28 2.44
CA ALA A 151 -35.88 4.04 1.22
C ALA A 151 -37.38 4.27 0.88
N LYS A 152 -38.22 3.24 1.08
CA LYS A 152 -39.70 3.39 0.94
C LYS A 152 -40.29 4.37 1.95
N GLY A 153 -39.66 4.56 3.09
CA GLY A 153 -39.98 5.56 4.10
C GLY A 153 -39.53 6.99 3.77
N GLY A 154 -38.86 7.20 2.63
CA GLY A 154 -38.39 8.52 2.19
C GLY A 154 -37.02 8.92 2.78
N ASP A 155 -36.27 8.00 3.39
CA ASP A 155 -34.93 8.27 3.88
C ASP A 155 -33.96 8.50 2.71
N LYS A 156 -33.48 9.73 2.58
CA LYS A 156 -32.64 10.18 1.46
C LYS A 156 -31.28 9.48 1.44
N GLU A 157 -30.67 9.23 2.60
CA GLU A 157 -29.39 8.55 2.70
C GLU A 157 -29.53 7.08 2.32
N ALA A 158 -30.60 6.41 2.77
CA ALA A 158 -30.89 5.04 2.37
C ALA A 158 -31.15 4.90 0.87
N ILE A 159 -31.83 5.88 0.25
CA ILE A 159 -32.05 5.91 -1.20
C ILE A 159 -30.72 6.05 -1.94
N ALA A 160 -29.87 7.00 -1.55
CA ALA A 160 -28.59 7.25 -2.18
C ALA A 160 -27.64 6.03 -2.03
N THR A 161 -27.54 5.49 -0.82
CA THR A 161 -26.67 4.31 -0.54
C THR A 161 -27.13 3.09 -1.33
N LYS A 162 -28.46 2.84 -1.37
CA LYS A 162 -29.02 1.74 -2.16
C LYS A 162 -28.69 1.87 -3.64
N ALA A 163 -28.80 3.08 -4.20
CA ALA A 163 -28.48 3.35 -5.61
C ALA A 163 -27.02 2.99 -5.94
N VAL A 164 -26.09 3.26 -5.04
CA VAL A 164 -24.67 2.87 -5.21
C VAL A 164 -24.51 1.35 -5.14
N LEU A 165 -25.14 0.70 -4.16
CA LEU A 165 -25.09 -0.76 -4.04
C LEU A 165 -25.72 -1.46 -5.25
N ASP A 166 -26.77 -0.89 -5.84
CA ASP A 166 -27.40 -1.38 -7.07
C ASP A 166 -26.48 -1.30 -8.31
N LYS A 167 -25.46 -0.40 -8.31
CA LYS A 167 -24.42 -0.37 -9.33
C LYS A 167 -23.38 -1.48 -9.12
N ILE A 168 -23.11 -1.83 -7.88
CA ILE A 168 -22.09 -2.82 -7.48
C ILE A 168 -22.62 -4.25 -7.64
N LEU A 169 -23.86 -4.49 -7.28
CA LEU A 169 -24.47 -5.83 -7.20
C LEU A 169 -24.31 -6.66 -8.49
N PRO A 170 -24.56 -6.14 -9.71
CA PRO A 170 -24.40 -6.93 -10.92
C PRO A 170 -22.97 -7.36 -11.18
N LEU A 171 -21.97 -6.55 -10.80
CA LEU A 171 -20.56 -6.89 -10.94
C LEU A 171 -20.20 -8.07 -10.04
N LEU A 172 -20.66 -8.04 -8.79
CA LEU A 172 -20.43 -9.12 -7.83
C LEU A 172 -21.11 -10.42 -8.27
N ASP A 173 -22.32 -10.34 -8.85
CA ASP A 173 -23.04 -11.48 -9.42
C ASP A 173 -22.27 -12.14 -10.58
N GLU A 174 -21.51 -11.36 -11.34
CA GLU A 174 -20.63 -11.82 -12.40
C GLU A 174 -19.24 -12.28 -11.89
N GLY A 175 -19.00 -12.28 -10.57
CA GLY A 175 -17.69 -12.58 -9.97
C GLY A 175 -16.65 -11.48 -10.17
N LYS A 176 -17.06 -10.28 -10.61
CA LYS A 176 -16.18 -9.13 -10.80
C LYS A 176 -16.06 -8.31 -9.51
N PRO A 177 -14.91 -7.70 -9.26
CA PRO A 177 -14.71 -6.87 -8.07
C PRO A 177 -15.53 -5.58 -8.12
N ALA A 178 -16.04 -5.14 -6.97
CA ALA A 178 -16.78 -3.88 -6.84
C ALA A 178 -15.97 -2.64 -7.25
N ARG A 179 -14.63 -2.70 -7.19
CA ARG A 179 -13.73 -1.62 -7.67
C ARG A 179 -13.81 -1.37 -9.18
N ALA A 180 -14.34 -2.31 -9.96
CA ALA A 180 -14.60 -2.13 -11.38
C ALA A 180 -15.80 -1.18 -11.64
N ALA A 181 -16.63 -0.88 -10.62
CA ALA A 181 -17.68 0.11 -10.72
C ALA A 181 -17.09 1.53 -10.75
N THR A 182 -17.63 2.36 -11.65
CA THR A 182 -17.32 3.79 -11.65
C THR A 182 -18.09 4.47 -10.52
N LEU A 183 -17.38 4.77 -9.43
CA LEU A 183 -17.94 5.46 -8.27
C LEU A 183 -17.17 6.76 -8.03
N ASP A 184 -17.90 7.83 -7.77
CA ASP A 184 -17.30 9.08 -7.31
C ASP A 184 -16.98 9.04 -5.80
N ASP A 185 -16.33 10.08 -5.27
CA ASP A 185 -15.88 10.13 -3.88
C ASP A 185 -17.05 10.12 -2.88
N ASP A 186 -18.20 10.71 -3.22
CA ASP A 186 -19.36 10.74 -2.35
C ASP A 186 -20.07 9.38 -2.34
N GLU A 187 -20.15 8.71 -3.48
CA GLU A 187 -20.63 7.34 -3.58
C GLU A 187 -19.74 6.36 -2.80
N ARG A 188 -18.40 6.51 -2.87
CA ARG A 188 -17.44 5.72 -2.08
C ARG A 188 -17.64 5.92 -0.58
N LYS A 189 -17.92 7.15 -0.13
CA LYS A 189 -18.20 7.44 1.29
C LYS A 189 -19.46 6.72 1.77
N LEU A 190 -20.53 6.69 0.97
CA LEU A 190 -21.80 6.05 1.30
C LEU A 190 -21.66 4.54 1.53
N VAL A 191 -20.77 3.85 0.79
CA VAL A 191 -20.60 2.40 0.88
C VAL A 191 -19.42 1.97 1.77
N ARG A 192 -18.63 2.90 2.25
CA ARG A 192 -17.44 2.63 3.08
C ARG A 192 -17.76 1.80 4.34
N GLY A 193 -18.90 2.07 4.96
CA GLY A 193 -19.33 1.38 6.19
C GLY A 193 -19.65 -0.11 6.02
N PHE A 194 -19.78 -0.60 4.79
CA PHE A 194 -20.02 -2.02 4.51
C PHE A 194 -18.76 -2.88 4.52
N GLY A 195 -17.57 -2.27 4.47
CA GLY A 195 -16.29 -2.97 4.50
C GLY A 195 -16.12 -3.97 3.35
N LEU A 196 -16.56 -3.58 2.14
CA LEU A 196 -16.49 -4.46 0.96
C LEU A 196 -15.02 -4.78 0.63
N LEU A 197 -14.72 -6.07 0.54
CA LEU A 197 -13.37 -6.59 0.30
C LEU A 197 -12.89 -6.23 -1.11
N THR A 198 -13.77 -6.30 -2.09
CA THR A 198 -13.47 -6.03 -3.49
C THR A 198 -13.42 -4.54 -3.84
N LEU A 199 -13.73 -3.64 -2.89
CA LEU A 199 -13.47 -2.19 -3.00
C LEU A 199 -12.10 -1.79 -2.49
N LYS A 200 -11.40 -2.69 -1.77
CA LYS A 200 -10.05 -2.37 -1.29
C LYS A 200 -9.11 -2.06 -2.45
N PRO A 201 -8.25 -1.05 -2.30
CA PRO A 201 -7.17 -0.81 -3.26
C PRO A 201 -6.36 -2.07 -3.47
N THR A 202 -6.08 -2.41 -4.72
CA THR A 202 -5.39 -3.65 -5.08
C THR A 202 -4.26 -3.37 -6.05
N MET A 203 -3.10 -3.98 -5.82
CA MET A 203 -2.02 -4.07 -6.80
C MET A 203 -1.70 -5.53 -7.09
N TYR A 204 -1.24 -5.80 -8.32
CA TYR A 204 -0.76 -7.10 -8.73
C TYR A 204 0.76 -7.13 -8.69
N ILE A 205 1.33 -8.11 -7.99
CA ILE A 205 2.76 -8.40 -8.00
C ILE A 205 2.95 -9.57 -8.94
N ALA A 206 3.40 -9.28 -10.15
CA ALA A 206 3.64 -10.29 -11.18
C ALA A 206 5.02 -10.91 -10.95
N ASN A 207 5.05 -12.13 -10.38
CA ASN A 207 6.29 -12.86 -10.16
C ASN A 207 6.74 -13.46 -11.47
N VAL A 208 7.85 -12.96 -12.02
CA VAL A 208 8.44 -13.35 -13.29
C VAL A 208 9.76 -14.10 -13.09
N ALA A 209 10.25 -14.79 -14.14
CA ALA A 209 11.61 -15.30 -14.19
C ALA A 209 12.63 -14.14 -14.37
N GLU A 210 13.91 -14.41 -14.21
CA GLU A 210 14.98 -13.41 -14.36
C GLU A 210 14.97 -12.69 -15.71
N ASP A 211 14.64 -13.41 -16.78
CA ASP A 211 14.51 -12.91 -18.15
C ASP A 211 13.05 -12.58 -18.55
N GLY A 212 12.11 -12.68 -17.61
CA GLY A 212 10.67 -12.59 -17.84
C GLY A 212 10.06 -11.20 -17.73
N PHE A 213 10.85 -10.13 -17.65
CA PHE A 213 10.35 -8.75 -17.55
C PHE A 213 9.85 -8.19 -18.88
N GLU A 214 10.35 -8.74 -20.00
CA GLU A 214 9.98 -8.39 -21.37
C GLU A 214 9.53 -9.63 -22.14
N ASN A 215 8.72 -9.44 -23.18
CA ASN A 215 8.22 -10.50 -24.04
C ASN A 215 7.53 -11.65 -23.29
N ASN A 216 6.82 -11.33 -22.21
CA ASN A 216 6.15 -12.28 -21.33
C ASN A 216 4.62 -12.17 -21.51
N PRO A 217 3.98 -13.11 -22.23
CA PRO A 217 2.53 -13.05 -22.46
C PRO A 217 1.70 -13.10 -21.17
N HIS A 218 2.17 -13.79 -20.14
CA HIS A 218 1.50 -13.85 -18.85
C HIS A 218 1.51 -12.48 -18.14
N LEU A 219 2.66 -11.79 -18.15
CA LEU A 219 2.78 -10.45 -17.61
C LEU A 219 1.92 -9.45 -18.38
N ASP A 220 1.91 -9.53 -19.71
CA ASP A 220 1.12 -8.65 -20.56
C ASP A 220 -0.38 -8.82 -20.33
N ALA A 221 -0.86 -10.06 -20.16
CA ALA A 221 -2.24 -10.34 -19.80
C ALA A 221 -2.64 -9.74 -18.43
N VAL A 222 -1.75 -9.81 -17.43
CA VAL A 222 -1.98 -9.18 -16.12
C VAL A 222 -2.02 -7.66 -16.23
N ARG A 223 -1.15 -7.07 -17.06
CA ARG A 223 -1.15 -5.60 -17.31
C ARG A 223 -2.45 -5.13 -17.97
N GLU A 224 -2.97 -5.88 -18.93
CA GLU A 224 -4.25 -5.56 -19.58
C GLU A 224 -5.42 -5.60 -18.59
N LEU A 225 -5.50 -6.66 -17.80
CA LEU A 225 -6.52 -6.77 -16.74
C LEU A 225 -6.43 -5.62 -15.74
N ALA A 226 -5.23 -5.35 -15.25
CA ALA A 226 -5.01 -4.29 -14.27
C ALA A 226 -5.38 -2.90 -14.82
N ALA A 227 -5.08 -2.62 -16.08
CA ALA A 227 -5.46 -1.38 -16.74
C ALA A 227 -6.99 -1.21 -16.79
N ALA A 228 -7.74 -2.30 -17.03
CA ALA A 228 -9.21 -2.27 -17.02
C ALA A 228 -9.80 -2.01 -15.63
N GLU A 229 -9.06 -2.35 -14.56
CA GLU A 229 -9.47 -2.15 -13.17
C GLU A 229 -8.87 -0.90 -12.52
N ASN A 230 -8.06 -0.12 -13.22
CA ASN A 230 -7.22 0.97 -12.67
C ASN A 230 -6.31 0.48 -11.53
N ALA A 231 -5.84 -0.75 -11.62
CA ALA A 231 -4.91 -1.34 -10.65
C ALA A 231 -3.45 -1.18 -11.12
N ILE A 232 -2.53 -1.26 -10.16
CA ILE A 232 -1.09 -1.18 -10.41
C ILE A 232 -0.54 -2.60 -10.62
N VAL A 233 0.39 -2.78 -11.57
CA VAL A 233 1.18 -4.01 -11.72
C VAL A 233 2.65 -3.70 -11.43
N VAL A 234 3.24 -4.49 -10.55
CA VAL A 234 4.67 -4.46 -10.27
C VAL A 234 5.26 -5.81 -10.68
N PRO A 235 6.01 -5.87 -11.78
CA PRO A 235 6.76 -7.08 -12.12
C PRO A 235 7.94 -7.22 -11.17
N LEU A 236 8.17 -8.44 -10.68
CA LEU A 236 9.20 -8.74 -9.70
C LEU A 236 9.70 -10.17 -9.92
N CYS A 237 11.01 -10.39 -9.86
CA CYS A 237 11.56 -11.74 -9.76
C CYS A 237 11.85 -12.05 -8.29
N ASN A 238 10.98 -12.82 -7.65
CA ASN A 238 11.10 -13.15 -6.24
C ASN A 238 12.38 -13.90 -5.90
N GLN A 239 12.95 -14.63 -6.85
CA GLN A 239 14.22 -15.34 -6.66
C GLN A 239 15.38 -14.35 -6.54
N ILE A 240 15.47 -13.38 -7.47
CA ILE A 240 16.47 -12.30 -7.42
C ILE A 240 16.33 -11.52 -6.11
N GLU A 241 15.11 -11.15 -5.72
CA GLU A 241 14.90 -10.40 -4.48
C GLU A 241 15.32 -11.19 -3.23
N ALA A 242 15.07 -12.49 -3.22
CA ALA A 242 15.52 -13.36 -2.14
C ALA A 242 17.07 -13.41 -2.05
N GLU A 243 17.76 -13.43 -3.17
CA GLU A 243 19.22 -13.38 -3.24
C GLU A 243 19.74 -12.03 -2.78
N ILE A 244 19.21 -10.91 -3.29
CA ILE A 244 19.58 -9.54 -2.89
C ILE A 244 19.40 -9.35 -1.37
N SER A 245 18.34 -9.91 -0.79
CA SER A 245 18.06 -9.78 0.64
C SER A 245 19.10 -10.44 1.56
N LEU A 246 19.98 -11.28 1.01
CA LEU A 246 21.05 -11.97 1.73
C LEU A 246 22.41 -11.29 1.59
N LEU A 247 22.54 -10.31 0.70
CA LEU A 247 23.78 -9.62 0.40
C LEU A 247 24.03 -8.47 1.37
N GLU A 248 25.30 -8.27 1.74
CA GLU A 248 25.77 -7.06 2.40
C GLU A 248 25.69 -5.85 1.43
N ASP A 249 25.72 -4.62 1.95
CA ASP A 249 25.47 -3.43 1.16
C ASP A 249 26.42 -3.24 -0.04
N GLU A 250 27.70 -3.59 0.12
CA GLU A 250 28.71 -3.50 -0.94
C GLU A 250 28.42 -4.52 -2.06
N ASP A 251 28.24 -5.78 -1.70
CA ASP A 251 27.92 -6.86 -2.64
C ASP A 251 26.57 -6.64 -3.34
N ARG A 252 25.62 -6.06 -2.61
CA ARG A 252 24.29 -5.70 -3.15
C ARG A 252 24.40 -4.66 -4.27
N ALA A 253 25.23 -3.63 -4.09
CA ALA A 253 25.43 -2.60 -5.10
C ALA A 253 26.05 -3.17 -6.38
N GLU A 254 27.07 -4.05 -6.26
CA GLU A 254 27.70 -4.73 -7.39
C GLU A 254 26.71 -5.67 -8.11
N PHE A 255 25.87 -6.39 -7.36
CA PHE A 255 24.87 -7.29 -7.91
C PHE A 255 23.82 -6.53 -8.71
N LEU A 256 23.28 -5.43 -8.17
CA LEU A 256 22.31 -4.58 -8.85
C LEU A 256 22.88 -3.98 -10.15
N GLU A 257 24.12 -3.49 -10.12
CA GLU A 257 24.81 -3.00 -11.31
C GLU A 257 24.96 -4.08 -12.37
N ALA A 258 25.39 -5.28 -11.97
CA ALA A 258 25.53 -6.42 -12.88
C ALA A 258 24.22 -6.85 -13.52
N MET A 259 23.10 -6.72 -12.81
CA MET A 259 21.75 -7.02 -13.31
C MET A 259 21.11 -5.84 -14.06
N GLY A 260 21.79 -4.69 -14.14
CA GLY A 260 21.23 -3.47 -14.76
C GLY A 260 20.04 -2.88 -13.99
N MET A 261 19.95 -3.14 -12.70
CA MET A 261 18.91 -2.66 -11.81
C MET A 261 19.40 -1.42 -11.03
N GLU A 262 18.60 -0.36 -11.01
CA GLU A 262 18.92 0.84 -10.22
C GLU A 262 18.70 0.63 -8.72
N GLU A 263 17.75 -0.23 -8.35
CA GLU A 263 17.40 -0.55 -6.97
C GLU A 263 16.74 -1.94 -6.87
N PRO A 264 16.64 -2.53 -5.65
CA PRO A 264 15.86 -3.75 -5.44
C PRO A 264 14.39 -3.56 -5.84
N GLY A 265 13.80 -4.55 -6.49
CA GLY A 265 12.38 -4.51 -6.88
C GLY A 265 11.44 -4.45 -5.67
N LEU A 266 11.86 -4.94 -4.51
CA LEU A 266 11.13 -4.77 -3.24
C LEU A 266 10.88 -3.30 -2.90
N ASN A 267 11.81 -2.40 -3.21
CA ASN A 267 11.63 -0.97 -3.01
C ASN A 267 10.48 -0.43 -3.86
N VAL A 268 10.35 -0.93 -5.09
CA VAL A 268 9.24 -0.57 -5.99
C VAL A 268 7.91 -1.07 -5.42
N VAL A 269 7.87 -2.31 -4.91
CA VAL A 269 6.68 -2.89 -4.25
C VAL A 269 6.26 -2.06 -3.04
N ILE A 270 7.20 -1.69 -2.18
CA ILE A 270 6.92 -0.91 -0.97
C ILE A 270 6.35 0.46 -1.34
N ARG A 271 6.97 1.17 -2.29
CA ARG A 271 6.46 2.47 -2.74
C ARG A 271 5.11 2.37 -3.46
N ALA A 272 4.91 1.31 -4.26
CA ALA A 272 3.62 1.07 -4.90
C ALA A 272 2.50 0.85 -3.87
N GLY A 273 2.75 0.05 -2.84
CA GLY A 273 1.82 -0.16 -1.73
C GLY A 273 1.52 1.13 -0.95
N TYR A 274 2.55 1.93 -0.70
CA TYR A 274 2.44 3.23 -0.05
C TYR A 274 1.56 4.20 -0.85
N SER A 275 1.81 4.31 -2.14
CA SER A 275 1.01 5.12 -3.07
C SER A 275 -0.43 4.60 -3.21
N LEU A 276 -0.60 3.27 -3.29
CA LEU A 276 -1.90 2.61 -3.38
C LEU A 276 -2.84 2.97 -2.23
N LEU A 277 -2.28 3.14 -1.03
CA LEU A 277 -3.00 3.56 0.17
C LEU A 277 -3.31 5.06 0.21
N GLY A 278 -2.91 5.83 -0.82
CA GLY A 278 -3.09 7.27 -0.87
C GLY A 278 -2.26 8.00 0.19
N LEU A 279 -1.05 7.48 0.45
CA LEU A 279 -0.12 8.03 1.43
C LEU A 279 0.92 8.93 0.77
N GLN A 280 1.40 9.90 1.52
CA GLN A 280 2.50 10.76 1.15
C GLN A 280 3.38 11.04 2.37
N THR A 281 4.57 11.56 2.13
CA THR A 281 5.59 11.80 3.15
C THR A 281 5.84 13.29 3.31
N TYR A 282 5.87 13.76 4.55
CA TYR A 282 6.51 15.01 4.92
C TYR A 282 7.68 14.74 5.86
N PHE A 283 8.56 15.71 6.03
CA PHE A 283 9.76 15.58 6.84
C PHE A 283 9.77 16.59 7.98
N THR A 284 10.40 16.20 9.09
CA THR A 284 10.90 17.11 10.10
C THR A 284 12.43 17.04 10.11
N ALA A 285 13.09 18.18 10.12
CA ALA A 285 14.53 18.26 10.03
C ALA A 285 15.10 19.09 11.18
N GLY A 286 15.89 18.47 12.04
CA GLY A 286 16.53 19.08 13.18
C GLY A 286 17.84 18.38 13.55
N VAL A 287 18.64 19.03 14.40
CA VAL A 287 19.98 18.54 14.83
C VAL A 287 19.89 17.19 15.55
N GLN A 288 18.80 16.92 16.25
CA GLN A 288 18.62 15.65 16.96
C GLN A 288 18.15 14.54 16.04
N GLU A 289 17.21 14.85 15.15
CA GLU A 289 16.71 13.89 14.18
C GLU A 289 16.24 14.54 12.88
N VAL A 290 16.40 13.81 11.78
CA VAL A 290 15.67 13.99 10.52
C VAL A 290 14.75 12.80 10.39
N ARG A 291 13.45 13.07 10.20
CA ARG A 291 12.44 12.02 10.20
C ARG A 291 11.41 12.20 9.09
N ALA A 292 11.09 11.09 8.45
CA ALA A 292 9.98 10.99 7.52
C ALA A 292 8.69 10.60 8.25
N TRP A 293 7.59 11.27 7.92
CA TRP A 293 6.28 11.06 8.51
C TRP A 293 5.24 10.74 7.43
N THR A 294 4.39 9.77 7.71
CA THR A 294 3.31 9.37 6.80
C THR A 294 2.04 10.17 7.08
N VAL A 295 1.47 10.73 6.02
CA VAL A 295 0.12 11.32 6.04
C VAL A 295 -0.67 10.87 4.83
N LYS A 296 -2.00 10.97 4.91
CA LYS A 296 -2.85 10.80 3.73
C LYS A 296 -2.72 12.00 2.80
N VAL A 297 -2.77 11.73 1.50
CA VAL A 297 -2.91 12.79 0.49
C VAL A 297 -4.15 13.64 0.82
N GLY A 298 -3.99 14.97 0.81
CA GLY A 298 -5.03 15.90 1.19
C GLY A 298 -5.12 16.23 2.68
N ALA A 299 -4.19 15.70 3.52
CA ALA A 299 -4.14 16.05 4.93
C ALA A 299 -3.80 17.52 5.15
N THR A 300 -4.49 18.16 6.10
CA THR A 300 -4.20 19.51 6.54
C THR A 300 -2.99 19.56 7.48
N ALA A 301 -2.39 20.73 7.64
CA ALA A 301 -1.26 20.93 8.55
C ALA A 301 -1.57 20.51 10.02
N PRO A 302 -2.74 20.80 10.61
CA PRO A 302 -3.09 20.24 11.91
C PRO A 302 -3.14 18.72 11.95
N GLN A 303 -3.71 18.07 10.93
CA GLN A 303 -3.76 16.61 10.83
C GLN A 303 -2.36 16.01 10.73
N ALA A 304 -1.47 16.64 9.97
CA ALA A 304 -0.06 16.23 9.89
C ALA A 304 0.65 16.38 11.25
N ALA A 305 0.42 17.49 11.97
CA ALA A 305 0.92 17.67 13.33
C ALA A 305 0.40 16.57 14.29
N GLY A 306 -0.84 16.15 14.11
CA GLY A 306 -1.49 15.08 14.86
C GLY A 306 -0.84 13.71 14.70
N VAL A 307 -0.17 13.46 13.56
CA VAL A 307 0.61 12.25 13.35
C VAL A 307 1.82 12.16 14.28
N ILE A 308 2.42 13.30 14.64
CA ILE A 308 3.52 13.36 15.61
C ILE A 308 2.95 13.13 17.01
N HIS A 309 1.94 13.89 17.40
CA HIS A 309 1.26 13.78 18.68
C HIS A 309 -0.13 14.44 18.61
N THR A 310 -1.12 13.84 19.26
CA THR A 310 -2.50 14.35 19.27
C THR A 310 -2.62 15.76 19.84
N ASP A 311 -1.76 16.12 20.80
CA ASP A 311 -1.75 17.47 21.38
C ASP A 311 -1.25 18.52 20.39
N PHE A 312 -0.38 18.14 19.44
CA PHE A 312 0.08 19.04 18.38
C PHE A 312 -1.06 19.42 17.42
N GLU A 313 -1.97 18.50 17.15
CA GLU A 313 -3.18 18.79 16.39
C GLU A 313 -4.11 19.72 17.13
N LYS A 314 -4.40 19.42 18.41
CA LYS A 314 -5.31 20.20 19.24
C LYS A 314 -4.80 21.62 19.50
N GLY A 315 -3.51 21.73 19.81
CA GLY A 315 -2.84 22.99 20.11
C GLY A 315 -2.23 23.69 18.89
N PHE A 316 -2.51 23.24 17.68
CA PHE A 316 -1.91 23.75 16.45
C PHE A 316 -2.09 25.27 16.30
N ILE A 317 -0.98 25.98 16.09
CA ILE A 317 -0.96 27.41 15.83
C ILE A 317 -0.66 27.66 14.36
N ARG A 318 0.48 27.15 13.87
CA ARG A 318 0.95 27.29 12.50
C ARG A 318 2.03 26.26 12.18
N ALA A 319 2.27 26.05 10.88
CA ALA A 319 3.41 25.29 10.38
C ALA A 319 4.40 26.23 9.69
N GLU A 320 5.67 26.06 9.98
CA GLU A 320 6.78 26.63 9.23
C GLU A 320 7.13 25.61 8.17
N CYS A 321 7.04 25.99 6.89
CA CYS A 321 7.12 25.10 5.75
C CYS A 321 8.19 25.51 4.77
N ILE A 322 9.03 24.56 4.34
CA ILE A 322 9.97 24.68 3.24
C ILE A 322 9.75 23.49 2.32
N ALA A 323 9.58 23.70 1.02
CA ALA A 323 9.53 22.60 0.07
C ALA A 323 10.87 21.87 0.04
N TYR A 324 10.86 20.54 -0.15
CA TYR A 324 12.08 19.74 -0.19
C TYR A 324 13.13 20.30 -1.18
N ASP A 325 12.72 20.61 -2.40
CA ASP A 325 13.63 21.13 -3.43
C ASP A 325 14.29 22.45 -3.02
N ASP A 326 13.53 23.36 -2.40
CA ASP A 326 14.07 24.61 -1.88
C ASP A 326 15.03 24.36 -0.69
N PHE A 327 14.70 23.40 0.19
CA PHE A 327 15.58 23.04 1.31
C PHE A 327 16.94 22.53 0.81
N VAL A 328 16.92 21.68 -0.22
CA VAL A 328 18.15 21.14 -0.84
C VAL A 328 18.90 22.23 -1.61
N GLN A 329 18.20 23.00 -2.44
CA GLN A 329 18.81 24.05 -3.29
C GLN A 329 19.54 25.11 -2.46
N TYR A 330 18.98 25.50 -1.33
CA TYR A 330 19.53 26.54 -0.45
C TYR A 330 20.30 25.97 0.76
N ASN A 331 20.66 24.70 0.70
CA ASN A 331 21.47 24.01 1.71
C ASN A 331 20.95 24.15 3.14
N GLY A 332 19.65 23.96 3.31
CA GLY A 332 19.00 23.89 4.61
C GLY A 332 18.10 25.08 4.95
N GLU A 333 17.60 25.08 6.19
CA GLU A 333 16.60 26.03 6.66
C GLU A 333 17.08 27.49 6.59
N ALA A 334 18.31 27.77 7.00
CA ALA A 334 18.85 29.14 7.03
C ALA A 334 18.90 29.73 5.61
N GLY A 335 19.49 29.00 4.65
CA GLY A 335 19.57 29.44 3.26
C GLY A 335 18.20 29.59 2.61
N ALA A 336 17.27 28.69 2.89
CA ALA A 336 15.89 28.80 2.40
C ALA A 336 15.16 30.04 2.98
N LYS A 337 15.39 30.39 4.24
CA LYS A 337 14.88 31.63 4.85
C LYS A 337 15.43 32.88 4.19
N GLU A 338 16.73 32.95 3.98
CA GLU A 338 17.39 34.07 3.29
C GLU A 338 16.89 34.24 1.85
N ALA A 339 16.59 33.13 1.16
CA ALA A 339 16.04 33.11 -0.18
C ALA A 339 14.52 33.39 -0.25
N GLY A 340 13.85 33.59 0.89
CA GLY A 340 12.41 33.85 0.97
C GLY A 340 11.54 32.61 0.66
N LYS A 341 12.10 31.40 0.81
CA LYS A 341 11.42 30.12 0.54
C LYS A 341 10.80 29.47 1.79
N TRP A 342 10.96 30.09 2.92
CA TRP A 342 10.35 29.70 4.17
C TRP A 342 8.96 30.35 4.30
N ARG A 343 7.92 29.55 4.50
CA ARG A 343 6.53 29.98 4.54
C ARG A 343 5.92 29.71 5.91
N LEU A 344 4.96 30.53 6.29
CA LEU A 344 4.10 30.30 7.44
C LEU A 344 2.72 29.87 6.95
N GLU A 345 2.33 28.66 7.30
CA GLU A 345 1.07 28.05 6.86
C GLU A 345 0.10 27.85 8.03
N GLY A 346 -1.17 28.10 7.75
CA GLY A 346 -2.26 28.02 8.73
C GLY A 346 -2.97 26.67 8.74
N LYS A 347 -4.11 26.63 9.43
CA LYS A 347 -4.92 25.41 9.64
C LYS A 347 -5.50 24.79 8.37
N THR A 348 -5.67 25.58 7.33
CA THR A 348 -6.26 25.12 6.05
C THR A 348 -5.22 24.67 5.02
N TYR A 349 -3.93 24.80 5.35
CA TYR A 349 -2.88 24.37 4.45
C TYR A 349 -2.92 22.86 4.24
N ILE A 350 -2.93 22.44 2.98
CA ILE A 350 -2.84 21.04 2.57
C ILE A 350 -1.37 20.70 2.39
N VAL A 351 -0.88 19.78 3.21
CA VAL A 351 0.51 19.32 3.18
C VAL A 351 0.82 18.70 1.82
N GLN A 352 1.95 19.09 1.25
CA GLN A 352 2.46 18.54 0.00
C GLN A 352 3.49 17.44 0.28
N ASP A 353 3.59 16.48 -0.64
CA ASP A 353 4.62 15.45 -0.57
C ASP A 353 6.02 16.08 -0.62
N GLY A 354 6.86 15.76 0.35
CA GLY A 354 8.21 16.31 0.49
C GLY A 354 8.30 17.61 1.29
N ASP A 355 7.21 18.18 1.78
CA ASP A 355 7.31 19.35 2.66
C ASP A 355 8.19 19.06 3.88
N VAL A 356 9.09 20.00 4.20
CA VAL A 356 9.87 20.01 5.45
C VAL A 356 9.15 20.95 6.41
N LEU A 357 8.58 20.39 7.48
CA LEU A 357 7.66 21.07 8.37
C LEU A 357 8.22 21.23 9.80
N HIS A 358 7.96 22.38 10.40
CA HIS A 358 8.14 22.59 11.83
C HIS A 358 6.85 23.16 12.41
N PHE A 359 6.19 22.40 13.30
CA PHE A 359 4.91 22.79 13.87
C PHE A 359 5.09 23.66 15.12
N ARG A 360 4.34 24.75 15.19
CA ARG A 360 4.17 25.56 16.39
C ARG A 360 2.80 25.26 16.98
N PHE A 361 2.82 24.89 18.24
CA PHE A 361 1.62 24.51 19.00
C PHE A 361 1.70 25.04 20.42
N ASN A 362 0.55 25.13 21.07
CA ASN A 362 0.43 25.48 22.48
C ASN A 362 -0.48 24.43 23.14
N VAL A 363 0.00 23.82 24.23
CA VAL A 363 -0.70 22.78 24.99
C VAL A 363 -1.09 23.35 26.35
#